data_42396e98d83f97f0bc6c47fea5e67a32
#
_entry.id   42396e98d83f97f0bc6c47fea5e67a32
#
_cell.length_a   1.000
_cell.length_b   1.000
_cell.length_c   1.000
_cell.angle_alpha   90.00
_cell.angle_beta   90.00
_cell.angle_gamma   90.00
#
_symmetry.space_group_name_H-M   'P 1'
#
loop_
_entity.id
_entity.type
_entity.pdbx_description
1 polymer ?
#
loop_
_entity_poly.entity_id
_entity_poly.type
_entity_poly.pdbx_seq_one_letter_code
_entity_poly.pdbx_strand_id
1 'polypeptide(L)'
;YRDAIKEDRTFLKLERNLIRINPERNYFSPTNNLNLPELPKGDYKSFLSGLLKKTRLCIEPKIKGSSIAIQYIEGKLFKAISKKGIDVTVKIKELRNIPKNIPIKQDFQVRGELYVPNQTSELSRIIVNKYLLGEKVIDNKILFCCFQIINGKINQYETLNFLKKCGFSSPNYYTTNFISQVEFYRKEWLKDRIFSNYPNDGIVIKINSRKLQLIREKSFSSFKDWQYAIQN
;
A
#
# COMPACT_ATOMS: atom_id res chain seq x y z
N TYR A 1 2.39 -25.03 20.01
CA TYR A 1 0.91 -25.23 20.00
C TYR A 1 0.17 -24.08 20.71
N ARG A 2 0.60 -23.66 21.92
CA ARG A 2 -0.02 -22.52 22.64
C ARG A 2 0.24 -21.17 21.97
N ASP A 3 1.37 -20.97 21.34
CA ASP A 3 1.73 -19.74 20.64
C ASP A 3 0.99 -19.61 19.31
N ALA A 4 0.81 -20.72 18.58
CA ALA A 4 -0.02 -20.77 17.37
C ALA A 4 -1.50 -20.42 17.66
N ILE A 5 -2.04 -20.91 18.78
CA ILE A 5 -3.41 -20.58 19.21
C ILE A 5 -3.54 -19.09 19.64
N LYS A 6 -2.50 -18.52 20.24
CA LYS A 6 -2.46 -17.09 20.57
C LYS A 6 -2.38 -16.21 19.32
N GLU A 7 -1.59 -16.60 18.33
CA GLU A 7 -1.52 -15.92 17.04
C GLU A 7 -2.84 -15.98 16.27
N ASP A 8 -3.51 -17.12 16.26
CA ASP A 8 -4.84 -17.27 15.64
C ASP A 8 -5.89 -16.38 16.32
N ARG A 9 -5.91 -16.30 17.64
CA ARG A 9 -6.83 -15.41 18.37
C ARG A 9 -6.56 -13.94 18.10
N THR A 10 -5.31 -13.55 17.94
CA THR A 10 -4.92 -12.18 17.62
C THR A 10 -5.30 -11.86 16.17
N PHE A 11 -5.13 -12.81 15.25
CA PHE A 11 -5.55 -12.69 13.87
C PHE A 11 -7.07 -12.53 13.74
N LEU A 12 -7.86 -13.38 14.40
CA LEU A 12 -9.32 -13.32 14.43
C LEU A 12 -9.84 -12.01 15.07
N LYS A 13 -9.12 -11.49 16.08
CA LYS A 13 -9.47 -10.21 16.70
C LYS A 13 -9.15 -9.03 15.77
N LEU A 14 -8.04 -9.07 15.06
CA LEU A 14 -7.70 -8.11 14.03
C LEU A 14 -8.71 -8.19 12.88
N GLU A 15 -9.06 -9.38 12.42
CA GLU A 15 -10.08 -9.62 11.41
C GLU A 15 -11.42 -8.99 11.79
N ARG A 16 -11.92 -9.24 12.99
CA ARG A 16 -13.19 -8.64 13.48
C ARG A 16 -13.15 -7.12 13.57
N ASN A 17 -11.99 -6.54 13.86
CA ASN A 17 -11.83 -5.08 13.92
C ASN A 17 -11.63 -4.45 12.55
N LEU A 18 -11.14 -5.23 11.55
CA LEU A 18 -10.87 -4.76 10.20
C LEU A 18 -12.12 -4.51 9.39
N ILE A 19 -13.19 -5.27 9.61
CA ILE A 19 -14.23 -5.44 8.60
C ILE A 19 -15.62 -5.25 9.18
N ARG A 20 -16.06 -4.00 9.25
CA ARG A 20 -17.42 -3.63 8.94
C ARG A 20 -17.41 -2.89 7.61
N ILE A 21 -17.21 -3.61 6.53
CA ILE A 21 -17.52 -3.10 5.21
C ILE A 21 -19.05 -3.14 5.13
N ASN A 22 -19.65 -1.98 4.88
CA ASN A 22 -21.07 -1.92 4.56
C ASN A 22 -21.24 -2.59 3.19
N PRO A 23 -21.93 -3.74 3.06
CA PRO A 23 -22.00 -4.49 1.81
C PRO A 23 -22.65 -3.70 0.67
N GLU A 24 -23.40 -2.64 0.97
CA GLU A 24 -24.17 -1.89 -0.04
C GLU A 24 -23.37 -0.83 -0.82
N ARG A 25 -22.10 -0.54 -0.50
CA ARG A 25 -21.43 0.64 -1.08
C ARG A 25 -20.09 0.46 -1.78
N ASN A 26 -19.52 -0.72 -1.92
CA ASN A 26 -18.14 -0.83 -2.45
C ASN A 26 -17.91 -1.99 -3.43
N TYR A 27 -18.84 -2.23 -4.30
CA TYR A 27 -18.46 -2.95 -5.52
C TYR A 27 -17.64 -2.01 -6.40
N PHE A 28 -16.50 -2.48 -6.92
CA PHE A 28 -15.84 -1.80 -8.01
C PHE A 28 -16.85 -1.62 -9.14
N SER A 29 -17.41 -0.43 -9.29
CA SER A 29 -18.05 -0.10 -10.53
C SER A 29 -16.98 -0.08 -11.60
N PRO A 30 -17.15 -0.80 -12.71
CA PRO A 30 -16.20 -0.81 -13.83
C PRO A 30 -15.97 0.60 -14.41
N THR A 31 -16.88 1.53 -14.13
CA THR A 31 -16.85 2.92 -14.59
C THR A 31 -16.23 3.90 -13.61
N ASN A 32 -16.03 3.49 -12.34
CA ASN A 32 -15.38 4.36 -11.39
C ASN A 32 -13.88 4.18 -11.52
N ASN A 33 -13.21 5.17 -12.12
CA ASN A 33 -11.82 5.41 -11.85
C ASN A 33 -11.62 5.26 -10.34
N LEU A 34 -10.70 4.39 -9.93
CA LEU A 34 -10.18 4.46 -8.58
C LEU A 34 -9.55 5.85 -8.49
N ASN A 35 -10.33 6.84 -8.05
CA ASN A 35 -9.83 8.15 -7.66
C ASN A 35 -8.97 7.97 -6.41
N LEU A 36 -7.85 7.27 -6.61
CA LEU A 36 -6.82 7.19 -5.61
C LEU A 36 -6.15 8.54 -5.62
N PRO A 37 -6.29 9.32 -4.53
CA PRO A 37 -5.69 10.63 -4.48
C PRO A 37 -4.20 10.50 -4.79
N GLU A 38 -3.69 11.40 -5.61
CA GLU A 38 -2.25 11.50 -5.80
C GLU A 38 -1.61 11.79 -4.45
N LEU A 39 -0.45 11.19 -4.22
CA LEU A 39 0.31 11.50 -3.02
C LEU A 39 0.72 12.97 -3.09
N PRO A 40 0.36 13.80 -2.11
CA PRO A 40 0.85 15.16 -2.05
C PRO A 40 2.38 15.13 -2.00
N LYS A 41 2.99 16.06 -2.71
CA LYS A 41 4.45 16.21 -2.87
C LYS A 41 4.82 17.68 -2.79
N GLY A 42 6.10 17.97 -2.59
CA GLY A 42 6.62 19.33 -2.49
C GLY A 42 7.24 19.58 -1.12
N ASP A 43 6.82 20.60 -0.39
CA ASP A 43 7.39 20.92 0.91
C ASP A 43 6.86 19.98 2.02
N TYR A 44 7.59 18.88 2.24
CA TYR A 44 7.28 17.92 3.32
C TYR A 44 7.46 18.53 4.72
N LYS A 45 8.23 19.61 4.88
CA LYS A 45 8.41 20.28 6.17
C LYS A 45 7.09 20.92 6.62
N SER A 46 6.34 21.49 5.69
CA SER A 46 5.00 21.99 5.94
C SER A 46 4.07 20.86 6.40
N PHE A 47 4.09 19.70 5.75
CA PHE A 47 3.34 18.53 6.20
C PHE A 47 3.72 18.12 7.64
N LEU A 48 5.02 18.08 7.94
CA LEU A 48 5.53 17.70 9.27
C LEU A 48 5.20 18.72 10.35
N SER A 49 5.24 20.04 10.04
CA SER A 49 4.92 21.10 10.99
C SER A 49 3.47 21.04 11.49
N GLY A 50 2.57 20.52 10.67
CA GLY A 50 1.18 20.28 11.05
C GLY A 50 0.95 19.02 11.90
N LEU A 51 2.01 18.32 12.32
CA LEU A 51 1.93 17.14 13.17
C LEU A 51 2.30 17.44 14.62
N LEU A 52 1.71 16.70 15.54
CA LEU A 52 2.15 16.71 16.94
C LEU A 52 3.55 16.10 17.05
N LYS A 53 4.43 16.63 17.91
CA LYS A 53 5.83 16.20 18.09
C LYS A 53 6.02 14.70 18.33
N LYS A 54 5.04 14.01 18.91
CA LYS A 54 5.05 12.56 19.20
C LYS A 54 4.18 11.74 18.24
N THR A 55 3.84 12.29 17.07
CA THR A 55 3.09 11.52 16.07
C THR A 55 3.95 10.38 15.54
N ARG A 56 3.48 9.13 15.72
CA ARG A 56 4.16 7.98 15.13
C ARG A 56 3.96 7.96 13.62
N LEU A 57 5.06 7.83 12.90
CA LEU A 57 5.13 7.79 11.45
C LEU A 57 5.61 6.42 10.96
N CYS A 58 5.11 5.98 9.81
CA CYS A 58 5.69 4.91 8.99
C CYS A 58 6.36 5.53 7.77
N ILE A 59 7.55 5.06 7.45
CA ILE A 59 8.36 5.50 6.32
C ILE A 59 8.51 4.30 5.39
N GLU A 60 8.01 4.42 4.19
CA GLU A 60 7.93 3.36 3.18
C GLU A 60 8.62 3.81 1.88
N PRO A 61 9.09 2.88 1.02
CA PRO A 61 9.57 3.24 -0.31
C PRO A 61 8.43 3.75 -1.18
N LYS A 62 8.68 4.77 -1.98
CA LYS A 62 7.77 5.19 -3.05
C LYS A 62 8.02 4.36 -4.30
N ILE A 63 7.49 3.14 -4.29
CA ILE A 63 7.69 2.17 -5.38
C ILE A 63 7.09 2.72 -6.68
N LYS A 64 7.82 2.56 -7.78
CA LYS A 64 7.42 2.94 -9.13
C LYS A 64 7.09 1.74 -9.99
N GLY A 65 5.89 1.75 -10.52
CA GLY A 65 5.35 0.73 -11.41
C GLY A 65 3.95 1.09 -11.85
N SER A 66 2.99 0.21 -11.64
CA SER A 66 1.56 0.45 -11.89
C SER A 66 0.72 0.11 -10.68
N SER A 67 -0.05 1.08 -10.21
CA SER A 67 -0.93 0.92 -9.05
C SER A 67 -2.14 0.06 -9.41
N ILE A 68 -2.36 -0.97 -8.59
CA ILE A 68 -3.45 -1.93 -8.74
C ILE A 68 -4.23 -2.04 -7.44
N ALA A 69 -5.55 -2.09 -7.55
CA ALA A 69 -6.43 -2.50 -6.48
C ALA A 69 -6.99 -3.88 -6.76
N ILE A 70 -7.02 -4.72 -5.74
CA ILE A 70 -7.52 -6.10 -5.84
C ILE A 70 -8.64 -6.29 -4.83
N GLN A 71 -9.75 -6.83 -5.29
CA GLN A 71 -10.89 -7.22 -4.47
C GLN A 71 -10.90 -8.73 -4.26
N TYR A 72 -11.10 -9.11 -3.02
CA TYR A 72 -11.36 -10.49 -2.61
C TYR A 72 -12.78 -10.57 -2.10
N ILE A 73 -13.50 -11.63 -2.52
CA ILE A 73 -14.83 -12.00 -2.05
C ILE A 73 -14.72 -13.40 -1.44
N GLU A 74 -15.20 -13.57 -0.22
CA GLU A 74 -15.09 -14.83 0.52
C GLU A 74 -13.67 -15.43 0.53
N GLY A 75 -12.68 -14.56 0.59
CA GLY A 75 -11.25 -14.93 0.57
C GLY A 75 -10.68 -15.28 -0.80
N LYS A 76 -11.47 -15.25 -1.88
CA LYS A 76 -11.02 -15.55 -3.25
C LYS A 76 -10.79 -14.28 -4.03
N LEU A 77 -9.69 -14.23 -4.81
CA LEU A 77 -9.42 -13.11 -5.72
C LEU A 77 -10.56 -13.02 -6.75
N PHE A 78 -11.37 -11.99 -6.62
CA PHE A 78 -12.52 -11.74 -7.47
C PHE A 78 -12.15 -10.84 -8.65
N LYS A 79 -11.68 -9.63 -8.38
CA LYS A 79 -11.42 -8.60 -9.39
C LYS A 79 -10.16 -7.80 -9.09
N ALA A 80 -9.49 -7.36 -10.15
CA ALA A 80 -8.38 -6.42 -10.05
C ALA A 80 -8.51 -5.31 -11.08
N ILE A 81 -8.28 -4.07 -10.66
CA ILE A 81 -8.34 -2.90 -11.54
C ILE A 81 -7.09 -2.05 -11.40
N SER A 82 -6.68 -1.44 -12.51
CA SER A 82 -5.58 -0.48 -12.55
C SER A 82 -6.04 0.90 -12.04
N LYS A 83 -5.09 1.82 -11.81
CA LYS A 83 -5.38 3.23 -11.46
C LYS A 83 -6.32 3.90 -12.48
N LYS A 84 -6.28 3.48 -13.75
CA LYS A 84 -7.13 4.01 -14.82
C LYS A 84 -8.53 3.36 -14.88
N GLY A 85 -8.87 2.47 -13.95
CA GLY A 85 -10.15 1.77 -13.94
C GLY A 85 -10.23 0.57 -14.90
N ILE A 86 -9.14 0.20 -15.57
CA ILE A 86 -9.09 -0.92 -16.51
C ILE A 86 -9.09 -2.23 -15.72
N ASP A 87 -9.95 -3.19 -16.11
CA ASP A 87 -9.94 -4.53 -15.56
C ASP A 87 -8.69 -5.30 -16.01
N VAL A 88 -7.88 -5.69 -15.06
CA VAL A 88 -6.63 -6.43 -15.26
C VAL A 88 -6.64 -7.77 -14.54
N THR A 89 -7.82 -8.26 -14.16
CA THR A 89 -8.02 -9.46 -13.34
C THR A 89 -7.29 -10.68 -13.88
N VAL A 90 -7.38 -10.92 -15.19
CA VAL A 90 -6.72 -12.07 -15.84
C VAL A 90 -5.21 -11.99 -15.64
N LYS A 91 -4.60 -10.84 -15.93
CA LYS A 91 -3.16 -10.62 -15.76
C LYS A 91 -2.70 -10.75 -14.30
N ILE A 92 -3.50 -10.25 -13.38
CA ILE A 92 -3.20 -10.38 -11.95
C ILE A 92 -3.30 -11.83 -11.47
N LYS A 93 -4.22 -12.62 -12.01
CA LYS A 93 -4.32 -14.05 -11.70
C LYS A 93 -3.15 -14.88 -12.22
N GLU A 94 -2.41 -14.44 -13.23
CA GLU A 94 -1.20 -15.09 -13.74
C GLU A 94 0.00 -14.94 -12.78
N LEU A 95 0.07 -13.85 -12.02
CA LEU A 95 1.20 -13.55 -11.14
C LEU A 95 1.22 -14.46 -9.89
N ARG A 96 2.34 -15.15 -9.67
CA ARG A 96 2.50 -16.14 -8.59
C ARG A 96 2.60 -15.51 -7.19
N ASN A 97 3.11 -14.29 -7.10
CA ASN A 97 3.29 -13.60 -5.81
C ASN A 97 2.04 -12.87 -5.30
N ILE A 98 0.90 -13.04 -5.98
CA ILE A 98 -0.39 -12.53 -5.53
C ILE A 98 -1.23 -13.72 -5.04
N PRO A 99 -1.64 -13.75 -3.76
CA PRO A 99 -2.50 -14.79 -3.24
C PRO A 99 -3.80 -14.89 -4.02
N LYS A 100 -4.16 -16.07 -4.50
CA LYS A 100 -5.47 -16.30 -5.13
C LYS A 100 -6.56 -16.53 -4.07
N ASN A 101 -6.14 -17.02 -2.92
CA ASN A 101 -6.97 -17.21 -1.74
C ASN A 101 -6.27 -16.60 -0.53
N ILE A 102 -7.03 -15.94 0.31
CA ILE A 102 -6.57 -15.34 1.58
C ILE A 102 -7.40 -15.91 2.73
N PRO A 103 -6.87 -15.94 3.96
CA PRO A 103 -7.58 -16.54 5.11
C PRO A 103 -8.70 -15.67 5.67
N ILE A 104 -9.22 -14.72 4.89
CA ILE A 104 -10.27 -13.78 5.28
C ILE A 104 -11.53 -14.13 4.53
N LYS A 105 -12.61 -14.43 5.26
CA LYS A 105 -13.92 -14.78 4.66
C LYS A 105 -14.76 -13.57 4.24
N GLN A 106 -14.41 -12.39 4.72
CA GLN A 106 -15.15 -11.16 4.45
C GLN A 106 -14.62 -10.49 3.17
N ASP A 107 -15.42 -9.65 2.54
CA ASP A 107 -15.03 -8.87 1.40
C ASP A 107 -13.87 -7.95 1.77
N PHE A 108 -12.84 -7.96 0.98
CA PHE A 108 -11.58 -7.35 1.29
C PHE A 108 -10.94 -6.71 0.07
N GLN A 109 -10.52 -5.47 0.22
CA GLN A 109 -9.89 -4.75 -0.88
C GLN A 109 -8.51 -4.26 -0.46
N VAL A 110 -7.55 -4.49 -1.32
CA VAL A 110 -6.16 -4.05 -1.12
C VAL A 110 -5.68 -3.20 -2.27
N ARG A 111 -4.69 -2.37 -1.97
CA ARG A 111 -3.95 -1.60 -2.95
C ARG A 111 -2.46 -1.89 -2.83
N GLY A 112 -1.81 -1.97 -3.96
CA GLY A 112 -0.37 -2.12 -4.07
C GLY A 112 0.17 -1.60 -5.40
N GLU A 113 1.45 -1.85 -5.62
CA GLU A 113 2.14 -1.48 -6.84
C GLU A 113 2.72 -2.72 -7.50
N LEU A 114 2.44 -2.92 -8.80
CA LEU A 114 3.18 -3.86 -9.61
C LEU A 114 4.51 -3.23 -10.00
N TYR A 115 5.60 -3.95 -9.85
CA TYR A 115 6.93 -3.46 -10.16
C TYR A 115 7.88 -4.57 -10.59
N VAL A 116 9.01 -4.20 -11.16
CA VAL A 116 10.12 -5.12 -11.47
C VAL A 116 11.29 -4.77 -10.57
N PRO A 117 11.74 -5.69 -9.69
CA PRO A 117 12.86 -5.43 -8.79
C PRO A 117 14.18 -5.22 -9.56
N ASN A 118 15.10 -4.51 -8.94
CA ASN A 118 16.45 -4.25 -9.47
C ASN A 118 16.45 -3.55 -10.85
N GLN A 119 15.42 -2.76 -11.11
CA GLN A 119 15.30 -1.92 -12.32
C GLN A 119 15.22 -0.45 -11.93
N THR A 120 15.50 0.43 -12.88
CA THR A 120 15.20 1.84 -12.71
C THR A 120 13.69 2.05 -12.58
N SER A 121 13.29 3.13 -11.93
CA SER A 121 11.88 3.49 -11.76
C SER A 121 11.13 3.59 -13.10
N GLU A 122 11.77 4.14 -14.11
CA GLU A 122 11.20 4.30 -15.44
C GLU A 122 11.03 2.97 -16.16
N LEU A 123 12.09 2.14 -16.20
CA LEU A 123 12.06 0.85 -16.87
C LEU A 123 11.06 -0.11 -16.21
N SER A 124 11.01 -0.15 -14.88
CA SER A 124 10.02 -0.92 -14.13
C SER A 124 8.60 -0.57 -14.58
N ARG A 125 8.29 0.72 -14.66
CA ARG A 125 6.97 1.21 -15.08
C ARG A 125 6.64 0.85 -16.53
N ILE A 126 7.60 0.98 -17.46
CA ILE A 126 7.42 0.62 -18.87
C ILE A 126 7.10 -0.88 -18.99
N ILE A 127 7.90 -1.74 -18.35
CA ILE A 127 7.72 -3.19 -18.39
C ILE A 127 6.35 -3.59 -17.85
N VAL A 128 5.97 -3.09 -16.68
CA VAL A 128 4.67 -3.42 -16.07
C VAL A 128 3.51 -2.96 -16.95
N ASN A 129 3.58 -1.78 -17.54
CA ASN A 129 2.52 -1.29 -18.43
C ASN A 129 2.39 -2.17 -19.68
N LYS A 130 3.48 -2.58 -20.31
CA LYS A 130 3.48 -3.51 -21.44
C LYS A 130 2.83 -4.85 -21.06
N TYR A 131 3.21 -5.41 -19.91
CA TYR A 131 2.58 -6.63 -19.39
C TYR A 131 1.06 -6.49 -19.23
N LEU A 132 0.60 -5.40 -18.63
CA LEU A 132 -0.83 -5.16 -18.42
C LEU A 132 -1.60 -4.98 -19.74
N LEU A 133 -0.94 -4.49 -20.79
CA LEU A 133 -1.50 -4.38 -22.15
C LEU A 133 -1.48 -5.71 -22.92
N GLY A 134 -0.91 -6.77 -22.35
CA GLY A 134 -0.82 -8.09 -22.98
C GLY A 134 0.35 -8.25 -23.96
N GLU A 135 1.27 -7.30 -23.99
CA GLU A 135 2.50 -7.43 -24.77
C GLU A 135 3.41 -8.51 -24.18
N LYS A 136 4.16 -9.21 -25.06
CA LYS A 136 5.20 -10.15 -24.62
C LYS A 136 6.29 -9.37 -23.91
N VAL A 137 6.52 -9.71 -22.67
CA VAL A 137 7.59 -9.11 -21.85
C VAL A 137 8.60 -10.19 -21.55
N ILE A 138 9.85 -9.98 -21.95
CA ILE A 138 10.92 -10.95 -21.77
C ILE A 138 11.35 -10.96 -20.30
N ASP A 139 11.36 -12.15 -19.71
CA ASP A 139 11.91 -12.52 -18.40
C ASP A 139 11.64 -11.52 -17.29
N ASN A 140 10.36 -11.40 -16.93
CA ASN A 140 10.03 -10.40 -15.94
C ASN A 140 9.45 -11.00 -14.69
N LYS A 141 10.22 -10.91 -13.65
CA LYS A 141 9.79 -11.12 -12.28
C LYS A 141 8.95 -9.92 -11.84
N ILE A 142 7.79 -9.73 -12.50
CA ILE A 142 6.85 -8.71 -12.05
C ILE A 142 6.32 -9.13 -10.69
N LEU A 143 6.50 -8.26 -9.71
CA LEU A 143 6.06 -8.45 -8.34
C LEU A 143 4.97 -7.44 -7.98
N PHE A 144 4.10 -7.85 -7.06
CA PHE A 144 3.12 -6.98 -6.43
C PHE A 144 3.51 -6.69 -5.00
N CYS A 145 3.69 -5.43 -4.67
CA CYS A 145 3.92 -4.97 -3.31
C CYS A 145 2.65 -4.34 -2.75
N CYS A 146 2.04 -4.99 -1.77
CA CYS A 146 0.78 -4.56 -1.16
C CYS A 146 1.05 -3.68 0.06
N PHE A 147 0.53 -2.44 0.08
CA PHE A 147 0.84 -1.46 1.12
C PHE A 147 -0.39 -0.80 1.77
N GLN A 148 -1.59 -1.16 1.34
CA GLN A 148 -2.80 -0.54 1.88
C GLN A 148 -3.99 -1.50 1.83
N ILE A 149 -4.81 -1.45 2.87
CA ILE A 149 -6.18 -1.99 2.88
C ILE A 149 -7.12 -0.83 2.62
N ILE A 150 -7.92 -0.91 1.57
CA ILE A 150 -8.91 0.13 1.25
C ILE A 150 -9.99 0.10 2.31
N ASN A 151 -10.29 1.26 2.89
CA ASN A 151 -11.21 1.39 4.04
C ASN A 151 -10.79 0.61 5.30
N GLY A 152 -9.50 0.25 5.40
CA GLY A 152 -8.94 -0.41 6.57
C GLY A 152 -9.14 0.40 7.86
N LYS A 153 -9.29 -0.29 8.99
CA LYS A 153 -9.56 0.33 10.31
C LYS A 153 -8.42 0.20 11.30
N ILE A 154 -7.29 -0.36 10.89
CA ILE A 154 -6.10 -0.56 11.73
C ILE A 154 -4.99 0.43 11.37
N ASN A 155 -4.02 0.57 12.27
CA ASN A 155 -2.87 1.44 12.07
C ASN A 155 -2.01 0.98 10.89
N GLN A 156 -1.18 1.86 10.33
CA GLN A 156 -0.41 1.56 9.11
C GLN A 156 0.54 0.37 9.27
N TYR A 157 1.35 0.34 10.34
CA TYR A 157 2.28 -0.79 10.52
C TYR A 157 1.55 -2.12 10.77
N GLU A 158 0.41 -2.08 11.46
CA GLU A 158 -0.46 -3.26 11.66
C GLU A 158 -1.05 -3.72 10.33
N THR A 159 -1.44 -2.78 9.46
CA THR A 159 -1.87 -3.07 8.08
C THR A 159 -0.80 -3.84 7.31
N LEU A 160 0.45 -3.38 7.33
CA LEU A 160 1.53 -4.03 6.61
C LEU A 160 1.81 -5.44 7.14
N ASN A 161 1.81 -5.62 8.46
CA ASN A 161 2.00 -6.93 9.09
C ASN A 161 0.82 -7.87 8.81
N PHE A 162 -0.40 -7.35 8.82
CA PHE A 162 -1.59 -8.13 8.49
C PHE A 162 -1.57 -8.59 7.03
N LEU A 163 -1.21 -7.73 6.09
CA LEU A 163 -1.07 -8.10 4.69
C LEU A 163 -0.05 -9.23 4.48
N LYS A 164 1.08 -9.19 5.19
CA LYS A 164 2.07 -10.29 5.18
C LYS A 164 1.46 -11.61 5.68
N LYS A 165 0.66 -11.57 6.74
CA LYS A 165 -0.06 -12.76 7.25
C LYS A 165 -1.10 -13.29 6.27
N CYS A 166 -1.65 -12.44 5.40
CA CYS A 166 -2.53 -12.85 4.31
C CYS A 166 -1.78 -13.39 3.08
N GLY A 167 -0.43 -13.46 3.13
CA GLY A 167 0.39 -13.99 2.05
C GLY A 167 0.82 -12.94 1.02
N PHE A 168 0.57 -11.65 1.25
CA PHE A 168 1.08 -10.59 0.38
C PHE A 168 2.53 -10.23 0.68
N SER A 169 3.28 -9.88 -0.36
CA SER A 169 4.50 -9.10 -0.18
C SER A 169 4.12 -7.65 0.18
N SER A 170 4.65 -7.15 1.29
CA SER A 170 4.47 -5.76 1.73
C SER A 170 5.83 -5.06 1.77
N PRO A 171 5.88 -3.74 1.62
CA PRO A 171 7.14 -3.02 1.61
C PRO A 171 7.88 -3.17 2.94
N ASN A 172 9.19 -3.09 2.88
CA ASN A 172 9.98 -2.80 4.06
C ASN A 172 9.62 -1.39 4.55
N TYR A 173 9.64 -1.18 5.85
CA TYR A 173 9.28 0.11 6.43
C TYR A 173 10.07 0.38 7.70
N TYR A 174 10.17 1.65 8.03
CA TYR A 174 10.69 2.12 9.32
C TYR A 174 9.58 2.84 10.08
N THR A 175 9.66 2.84 11.39
CA THR A 175 8.75 3.62 12.23
C THR A 175 9.56 4.59 13.08
N THR A 176 9.02 5.79 13.28
CA THR A 176 9.57 6.77 14.18
C THR A 176 8.48 7.52 14.94
N ASN A 177 8.78 7.92 16.17
CA ASN A 177 7.96 8.85 16.96
C ASN A 177 8.51 10.29 16.91
N PHE A 178 9.60 10.51 16.19
CA PHE A 178 10.29 11.80 16.12
C PHE A 178 10.29 12.32 14.70
N ILE A 179 9.63 13.43 14.50
CA ILE A 179 9.56 14.11 13.20
C ILE A 179 10.98 14.44 12.67
N SER A 180 11.91 14.78 13.55
CA SER A 180 13.31 15.06 13.18
C SER A 180 14.03 13.88 12.52
N GLN A 181 13.61 12.63 12.79
CA GLN A 181 14.20 11.44 12.17
C GLN A 181 13.79 11.25 10.70
N VAL A 182 12.76 11.94 10.24
CA VAL A 182 12.36 11.86 8.83
C VAL A 182 13.49 12.29 7.90
N GLU A 183 14.21 13.36 8.27
CA GLU A 183 15.36 13.82 7.49
C GLU A 183 16.53 12.83 7.50
N PHE A 184 16.72 12.10 8.59
CA PHE A 184 17.69 10.99 8.65
C PHE A 184 17.33 9.91 7.61
N TYR A 185 16.09 9.42 7.58
CA TYR A 185 15.67 8.41 6.63
C TYR A 185 15.70 8.92 5.17
N ARG A 186 15.39 10.20 4.95
CA ARG A 186 15.56 10.82 3.64
C ARG A 186 17.03 10.78 3.19
N LYS A 187 17.96 11.14 4.06
CA LYS A 187 19.40 11.10 3.75
C LYS A 187 19.90 9.67 3.51
N GLU A 188 19.42 8.69 4.27
CA GLU A 188 19.80 7.28 4.07
C GLU A 188 19.22 6.73 2.75
N TRP A 189 18.02 7.13 2.37
CA TRP A 189 17.46 6.81 1.05
C TRP A 189 18.29 7.44 -0.08
N LEU A 190 18.66 8.69 0.01
CA LEU A 190 19.49 9.38 -1.01
C LEU A 190 20.89 8.75 -1.18
N LYS A 191 21.36 7.98 -0.19
CA LYS A 191 22.61 7.23 -0.24
C LYS A 191 22.42 5.77 -0.63
N ASP A 192 21.24 5.37 -1.12
CA ASP A 192 20.86 3.99 -1.44
C ASP A 192 21.06 2.97 -0.30
N ARG A 193 21.08 3.44 0.97
CA ARG A 193 21.24 2.56 2.13
C ARG A 193 19.96 1.91 2.59
N ILE A 194 18.82 2.47 2.20
CA ILE A 194 17.49 1.92 2.48
C ILE A 194 16.67 1.88 1.20
N PHE A 195 15.84 0.83 1.08
CA PHE A 195 14.89 0.63 -0.02
C PHE A 195 15.52 0.45 -1.41
N SER A 196 16.82 0.23 -1.53
CA SER A 196 17.54 0.06 -2.80
C SER A 196 17.07 -1.13 -3.65
N ASN A 197 16.41 -2.11 -3.04
CA ASN A 197 15.83 -3.26 -3.74
C ASN A 197 14.51 -2.96 -4.47
N TYR A 198 13.95 -1.76 -4.30
CA TYR A 198 12.74 -1.32 -5.00
C TYR A 198 13.08 -0.29 -6.08
N PRO A 199 12.44 -0.35 -7.26
CA PRO A 199 12.45 0.79 -8.18
C PRO A 199 11.64 1.93 -7.54
N ASN A 200 12.32 2.86 -6.91
CA ASN A 200 11.68 3.95 -6.18
C ASN A 200 12.23 5.30 -6.59
N ASP A 201 11.42 6.34 -6.49
CA ASP A 201 11.80 7.74 -6.73
C ASP A 201 11.61 8.62 -5.51
N GLY A 202 11.55 8.00 -4.35
CA GLY A 202 11.34 8.70 -3.10
C GLY A 202 10.96 7.78 -1.95
N ILE A 203 10.61 8.41 -0.85
CA ILE A 203 10.00 7.78 0.31
C ILE A 203 8.61 8.34 0.56
N VAL A 204 7.74 7.55 1.16
CA VAL A 204 6.41 7.98 1.60
C VAL A 204 6.37 7.99 3.11
N ILE A 205 6.00 9.14 3.67
CA ILE A 205 5.73 9.29 5.10
C ILE A 205 4.24 9.09 5.31
N LYS A 206 3.86 8.22 6.23
CA LYS A 206 2.45 7.98 6.58
C LYS A 206 2.24 8.14 8.08
N ILE A 207 1.17 8.81 8.47
CA ILE A 207 0.73 8.79 9.87
C ILE A 207 0.33 7.36 10.22
N ASN A 208 0.94 6.79 11.27
CA ASN A 208 0.63 5.43 11.66
C ASN A 208 -0.79 5.26 12.21
N SER A 209 -1.25 6.20 13.04
CA SER A 209 -2.55 6.11 13.72
C SER A 209 -3.73 6.24 12.75
N ARG A 210 -4.53 5.18 12.62
CA ARG A 210 -5.75 5.21 11.79
C ARG A 210 -6.76 6.27 12.27
N LYS A 211 -6.87 6.48 13.57
CA LYS A 211 -7.73 7.54 14.12
C LYS A 211 -7.30 8.91 13.60
N LEU A 212 -6.01 9.22 13.62
CA LEU A 212 -5.49 10.49 13.09
C LEU A 212 -5.64 10.62 11.58
N GLN A 213 -5.45 9.52 10.84
CA GLN A 213 -5.69 9.49 9.39
C GLN A 213 -7.14 9.90 9.08
N LEU A 214 -8.13 9.26 9.76
CA LEU A 214 -9.56 9.55 9.59
C LEU A 214 -9.94 10.99 9.96
N ILE A 215 -9.32 11.54 10.99
CA ILE A 215 -9.53 12.95 11.38
C ILE A 215 -9.06 13.86 10.25
N ARG A 216 -7.89 13.58 9.68
CA ARG A 216 -7.35 14.38 8.57
C ARG A 216 -8.14 14.22 7.28
N GLU A 217 -8.53 13.01 6.91
CA GLU A 217 -9.37 12.76 5.73
C GLU A 217 -10.69 13.56 5.75
N LYS A 218 -11.23 13.83 6.95
CA LYS A 218 -12.45 14.61 7.15
C LYS A 218 -12.21 16.11 7.32
N SER A 219 -10.97 16.54 7.44
CA SER A 219 -10.63 17.95 7.65
C SER A 219 -10.79 18.75 6.35
N PHE A 220 -11.43 19.89 6.43
CA PHE A 220 -11.50 20.88 5.34
C PHE A 220 -10.26 21.79 5.28
N SER A 221 -9.27 21.57 6.14
CA SER A 221 -8.05 22.36 6.19
C SER A 221 -7.03 21.90 5.16
N SER A 222 -6.01 22.71 4.94
CA SER A 222 -4.82 22.36 4.12
C SER A 222 -4.06 21.12 4.64
N PHE A 223 -4.37 20.62 5.83
CA PHE A 223 -3.75 19.48 6.49
C PHE A 223 -4.56 18.17 6.37
N LYS A 224 -5.40 18.03 5.35
CA LYS A 224 -6.22 16.82 5.13
C LYS A 224 -5.39 15.55 4.81
N ASP A 225 -4.17 15.73 4.37
CA ASP A 225 -3.34 14.60 3.95
C ASP A 225 -2.72 13.88 5.16
N TRP A 226 -2.84 12.57 5.19
CA TRP A 226 -2.24 11.71 6.22
C TRP A 226 -0.98 10.99 5.73
N GLN A 227 -0.63 11.15 4.47
CA GLN A 227 0.55 10.61 3.83
C GLN A 227 1.16 11.65 2.90
N TYR A 228 2.47 11.59 2.73
CA TYR A 228 3.21 12.55 1.95
C TYR A 228 4.41 11.91 1.26
N ALA A 229 4.66 12.26 -0.01
CA ALA A 229 5.81 11.77 -0.76
C ALA A 229 6.96 12.78 -0.71
N ILE A 230 8.14 12.30 -0.31
CA ILE A 230 9.40 13.02 -0.47
C ILE A 230 10.09 12.45 -1.70
N GLN A 231 10.33 13.28 -2.67
CA GLN A 231 11.05 12.98 -3.91
C GLN A 231 12.29 13.87 -4.02
N ASN A 232 13.18 13.53 -4.92
CA ASN A 232 14.26 14.43 -5.38
C ASN A 232 13.70 15.50 -6.28
#